data_12da6ba6ed15dd0b40ec264ee5af8fce
#
_entry.id   12da6ba6ed15dd0b40ec264ee5af8fce
#
_cell.length_a   1.000
_cell.length_b   1.000
_cell.length_c   1.000
_cell.angle_alpha   90.00
_cell.angle_beta   90.00
_cell.angle_gamma   90.00
#
_symmetry.space_group_name_H-M   'P 1'
#
loop_
_entity.id
_entity.type
_entity.pdbx_description
1 polymer ?
#
loop_
_entity_poly.entity_id
_entity_poly.type
_entity_poly.pdbx_seq_one_letter_code
_entity_poly.pdbx_strand_id
1 'polypeptide(L)'
;KTSACCDISALPSWLQPLIDNIHPEVLSRYYGCGLVCPDLLEGCKVLDLGSGSGRDVYALAQLVGPSGEVVGVDMTDEQLAVAEQHRDWHSEKFGFDNVRFLKGDIERLHELDLDPGSFDVIVSNCVINLCTDKDAVLEGIQRFSDVYADRRVPDAVRNDSVLYGECLGGALYWNDFLRIATKAGFADPRLVEDRPLEITDPELAAQTGDLRFFSATYRLFKIDTLESACEDFGQSVVYRGTVTNSPEAFILDKHHNIEAGKSFPVCGNTWRMLHDSRFAKHFEFSGDCSHHLGLFEGCGSSIPFDAEAPCKASSNCC
;
A
#
# COMPACT_ATOMS: atom_id res chain seq x y z
N LYS A 1 22.50 10.64 -3.98
CA LYS A 1 21.56 9.50 -3.95
C LYS A 1 21.78 8.80 -2.63
N THR A 2 20.84 8.87 -1.72
CA THR A 2 20.85 8.05 -0.52
C THR A 2 20.45 6.62 -0.90
N SER A 3 20.90 5.62 -0.14
CA SER A 3 20.45 4.23 -0.27
C SER A 3 18.96 4.05 0.13
N ALA A 4 18.29 5.12 0.54
CA ALA A 4 16.90 5.10 0.98
C ALA A 4 15.89 4.78 -0.15
N CYS A 5 16.17 5.28 -1.34
CA CYS A 5 15.31 5.11 -2.50
C CYS A 5 16.07 4.41 -3.61
N CYS A 6 15.95 3.15 -3.84
CA CYS A 6 16.43 2.37 -4.99
C CYS A 6 17.00 0.99 -4.60
N ASP A 7 16.53 0.36 -3.53
CA ASP A 7 16.91 -1.01 -3.21
C ASP A 7 16.03 -1.98 -4.02
N ILE A 8 16.62 -2.53 -5.10
CA ILE A 8 16.00 -3.56 -5.95
C ILE A 8 16.26 -4.97 -5.36
N SER A 9 17.08 -5.07 -4.31
CA SER A 9 17.57 -6.36 -3.79
C SER A 9 16.50 -7.20 -3.07
N ALA A 10 15.31 -6.64 -2.81
CA ALA A 10 14.22 -7.28 -2.08
C ALA A 10 13.04 -7.74 -2.95
N LEU A 11 13.16 -7.69 -4.29
CA LEU A 11 12.07 -8.13 -5.16
C LEU A 11 11.89 -9.65 -5.10
N PRO A 12 10.66 -10.16 -4.91
CA PRO A 12 10.38 -11.58 -5.07
C PRO A 12 10.87 -12.10 -6.43
N SER A 13 11.47 -13.30 -6.45
CA SER A 13 12.10 -13.87 -7.65
C SER A 13 11.16 -13.99 -8.85
N TRP A 14 9.86 -14.15 -8.61
CA TRP A 14 8.84 -14.22 -9.65
C TRP A 14 8.58 -12.88 -10.37
N LEU A 15 8.97 -11.74 -9.77
CA LEU A 15 8.87 -10.42 -10.39
C LEU A 15 10.03 -10.10 -11.33
N GLN A 16 11.18 -10.77 -11.17
CA GLN A 16 12.35 -10.50 -11.98
C GLN A 16 12.09 -10.61 -13.49
N PRO A 17 11.39 -11.65 -14.01
CA PRO A 17 11.07 -11.72 -15.43
C PRO A 17 10.22 -10.56 -15.95
N LEU A 18 9.36 -9.96 -15.11
CA LEU A 18 8.56 -8.78 -15.47
C LEU A 18 9.45 -7.55 -15.61
N ILE A 19 10.40 -7.37 -14.71
CA ILE A 19 11.38 -6.27 -14.75
C ILE A 19 12.32 -6.43 -15.96
N ASP A 20 12.76 -7.65 -16.27
CA ASP A 20 13.63 -7.94 -17.42
C ASP A 20 12.94 -7.65 -18.77
N ASN A 21 11.62 -7.57 -18.78
CA ASN A 21 10.83 -7.19 -19.96
C ASN A 21 10.62 -5.66 -20.09
N ILE A 22 11.19 -4.85 -19.20
CA ILE A 22 11.07 -3.39 -19.25
C ILE A 22 12.29 -2.78 -19.96
N HIS A 23 12.04 -1.75 -20.76
CA HIS A 23 13.08 -1.07 -21.52
C HIS A 23 14.17 -0.50 -20.59
N PRO A 24 15.49 -0.69 -20.91
CA PRO A 24 16.58 -0.27 -20.02
C PRO A 24 16.58 1.23 -19.67
N GLU A 25 16.15 2.09 -20.58
CA GLU A 25 16.05 3.53 -20.32
C GLU A 25 14.99 3.84 -19.26
N VAL A 26 13.83 3.18 -19.31
CA VAL A 26 12.78 3.27 -18.29
C VAL A 26 13.31 2.84 -16.93
N LEU A 27 14.02 1.69 -16.88
CA LEU A 27 14.65 1.20 -15.65
C LEU A 27 15.71 2.17 -15.09
N SER A 28 16.52 2.78 -15.97
CA SER A 28 17.60 3.70 -15.55
C SER A 28 17.09 5.02 -14.96
N ARG A 29 15.84 5.41 -15.27
CA ARG A 29 15.20 6.64 -14.79
C ARG A 29 14.33 6.41 -13.56
N TYR A 30 14.21 5.16 -13.11
CA TYR A 30 13.40 4.83 -11.95
C TYR A 30 13.94 5.46 -10.66
N TYR A 31 12.99 5.95 -9.86
CA TYR A 31 13.21 6.44 -8.51
C TYR A 31 12.04 5.98 -7.63
N GLY A 32 12.31 5.22 -6.55
CA GLY A 32 11.25 4.68 -5.68
C GLY A 32 11.76 3.65 -4.67
N CYS A 33 10.89 3.21 -3.76
CA CYS A 33 11.19 2.37 -2.59
C CYS A 33 10.92 0.87 -2.81
N GLY A 34 11.07 0.36 -4.01
CA GLY A 34 10.75 -1.02 -4.37
C GLY A 34 9.73 -1.10 -5.50
N LEU A 35 8.93 -2.15 -5.57
CA LEU A 35 7.83 -2.32 -6.51
C LEU A 35 6.54 -2.57 -5.74
N VAL A 36 5.56 -1.70 -5.92
CA VAL A 36 4.22 -1.91 -5.34
C VAL A 36 3.42 -2.82 -6.25
N CYS A 37 3.39 -4.10 -5.90
CA CYS A 37 2.74 -5.14 -6.69
C CYS A 37 1.61 -5.81 -5.89
N PRO A 38 0.35 -5.38 -6.05
CA PRO A 38 -0.80 -6.05 -5.46
C PRO A 38 -1.04 -7.45 -6.07
N ASP A 39 -1.67 -8.33 -5.28
CA ASP A 39 -2.08 -9.64 -5.77
C ASP A 39 -3.34 -9.55 -6.66
N LEU A 40 -3.50 -10.54 -7.57
CA LEU A 40 -4.73 -10.76 -8.34
C LEU A 40 -5.14 -9.55 -9.20
N LEU A 41 -4.22 -9.14 -10.05
CA LEU A 41 -4.42 -8.00 -10.95
C LEU A 41 -4.99 -8.36 -12.32
N GLU A 42 -5.10 -9.66 -12.68
CA GLU A 42 -5.59 -10.08 -14.00
C GLU A 42 -6.95 -9.44 -14.32
N GLY A 43 -7.03 -8.73 -15.43
CA GLY A 43 -8.22 -8.02 -15.89
C GLY A 43 -8.56 -6.73 -15.14
N CYS A 44 -7.78 -6.35 -14.13
CA CYS A 44 -8.02 -5.13 -13.36
C CYS A 44 -7.66 -3.86 -14.14
N LYS A 45 -8.36 -2.78 -13.82
CA LYS A 45 -7.98 -1.43 -14.17
C LYS A 45 -7.22 -0.79 -13.01
N VAL A 46 -5.95 -0.47 -13.26
CA VAL A 46 -5.01 0.02 -12.24
C VAL A 46 -4.61 1.46 -12.51
N LEU A 47 -4.57 2.28 -11.46
CA LEU A 47 -4.02 3.64 -11.49
C LEU A 47 -2.74 3.68 -10.68
N ASP A 48 -1.65 4.18 -11.28
CA ASP A 48 -0.36 4.41 -10.62
C ASP A 48 -0.13 5.92 -10.44
N LEU A 49 -0.07 6.35 -9.18
CA LEU A 49 0.10 7.76 -8.80
C LEU A 49 1.58 8.07 -8.59
N GLY A 50 2.12 8.99 -9.38
CA GLY A 50 3.54 9.30 -9.44
C GLY A 50 4.31 8.26 -10.25
N SER A 51 3.83 7.96 -11.45
CA SER A 51 4.34 6.86 -12.30
C SER A 51 5.77 7.05 -12.81
N GLY A 52 6.30 8.27 -12.75
CA GLY A 52 7.64 8.60 -13.21
C GLY A 52 7.86 8.16 -14.67
N SER A 53 8.99 7.48 -14.93
CA SER A 53 9.33 6.93 -16.24
C SER A 53 8.53 5.70 -16.65
N GLY A 54 7.56 5.25 -15.82
CA GLY A 54 6.64 4.17 -16.14
C GLY A 54 7.10 2.76 -15.76
N ARG A 55 8.17 2.57 -14.97
CA ARG A 55 8.66 1.23 -14.60
C ARG A 55 7.56 0.38 -13.95
N ASP A 56 6.87 0.92 -12.94
CA ASP A 56 5.85 0.19 -12.19
C ASP A 56 4.61 -0.01 -13.07
N VAL A 57 4.23 0.98 -13.89
CA VAL A 57 3.16 0.87 -14.89
C VAL A 57 3.40 -0.29 -15.84
N TYR A 58 4.60 -0.41 -16.42
CA TYR A 58 4.93 -1.50 -17.35
C TYR A 58 5.06 -2.87 -16.67
N ALA A 59 5.47 -2.90 -15.40
CA ALA A 59 5.43 -4.14 -14.62
C ALA A 59 4.00 -4.59 -14.34
N LEU A 60 3.14 -3.66 -13.90
CA LEU A 60 1.72 -3.91 -13.63
C LEU A 60 0.94 -4.26 -14.91
N ALA A 61 1.28 -3.66 -16.05
CA ALA A 61 0.67 -3.95 -17.36
C ALA A 61 0.75 -5.43 -17.74
N GLN A 62 1.88 -6.08 -17.45
CA GLN A 62 2.06 -7.51 -17.69
C GLN A 62 1.19 -8.36 -16.76
N LEU A 63 0.91 -7.89 -15.54
CA LEU A 63 0.09 -8.60 -14.54
C LEU A 63 -1.41 -8.45 -14.75
N VAL A 64 -1.84 -7.28 -15.23
CA VAL A 64 -3.27 -7.10 -15.57
C VAL A 64 -3.62 -7.78 -16.89
N GLY A 65 -2.64 -7.99 -17.78
CA GLY A 65 -2.81 -8.69 -19.04
C GLY A 65 -3.66 -7.92 -20.07
N PRO A 66 -3.98 -8.55 -21.22
CA PRO A 66 -4.64 -7.87 -22.34
C PRO A 66 -6.08 -7.40 -22.06
N SER A 67 -6.72 -7.90 -21.02
CA SER A 67 -8.09 -7.53 -20.62
C SER A 67 -8.15 -6.43 -19.56
N GLY A 68 -7.01 -6.09 -18.95
CA GLY A 68 -6.88 -5.00 -17.99
C GLY A 68 -6.31 -3.72 -18.61
N GLU A 69 -6.18 -2.68 -17.81
CA GLU A 69 -5.59 -1.40 -18.19
C GLU A 69 -4.73 -0.86 -17.04
N VAL A 70 -3.59 -0.25 -17.35
CA VAL A 70 -2.81 0.51 -16.36
C VAL A 70 -2.68 1.95 -16.80
N VAL A 71 -3.09 2.88 -15.94
CA VAL A 71 -2.97 4.32 -16.16
C VAL A 71 -1.92 4.88 -15.20
N GLY A 72 -0.86 5.47 -15.73
CA GLY A 72 0.14 6.19 -14.93
C GLY A 72 -0.13 7.69 -14.94
N VAL A 73 -0.08 8.32 -13.77
CA VAL A 73 -0.18 9.79 -13.62
C VAL A 73 1.12 10.32 -13.06
N ASP A 74 1.71 11.31 -13.71
CA ASP A 74 2.88 12.04 -13.21
C ASP A 74 2.81 13.52 -13.61
N MET A 75 3.44 14.40 -12.85
CA MET A 75 3.48 15.82 -13.13
C MET A 75 4.71 16.24 -13.96
N THR A 76 5.72 15.37 -14.06
CA THR A 76 7.05 15.66 -14.62
C THR A 76 7.10 15.33 -16.10
N ASP A 77 7.22 16.36 -16.97
CA ASP A 77 7.25 16.19 -18.43
C ASP A 77 8.39 15.28 -18.89
N GLU A 78 9.58 15.39 -18.29
CA GLU A 78 10.77 14.62 -18.67
C GLU A 78 10.60 13.13 -18.35
N GLN A 79 9.89 12.79 -17.28
CA GLN A 79 9.61 11.42 -16.90
C GLN A 79 8.56 10.81 -17.83
N LEU A 80 7.47 11.53 -18.05
CA LEU A 80 6.39 11.09 -18.97
C LEU A 80 6.89 10.95 -20.42
N ALA A 81 7.79 11.83 -20.87
CA ALA A 81 8.38 11.71 -22.18
C ALA A 81 9.14 10.39 -22.37
N VAL A 82 9.88 9.92 -21.35
CA VAL A 82 10.54 8.61 -21.38
C VAL A 82 9.53 7.48 -21.37
N ALA A 83 8.49 7.58 -20.52
CA ALA A 83 7.44 6.58 -20.46
C ALA A 83 6.75 6.41 -21.83
N GLU A 84 6.24 7.48 -22.41
CA GLU A 84 5.52 7.46 -23.68
C GLU A 84 6.42 7.05 -24.88
N GLN A 85 7.70 7.47 -24.89
CA GLN A 85 8.66 7.10 -25.94
C GLN A 85 8.79 5.59 -26.11
N HIS A 86 8.66 4.82 -25.04
CA HIS A 86 8.87 3.38 -25.06
C HIS A 86 7.55 2.58 -25.04
N ARG A 87 6.40 3.22 -25.19
CA ARG A 87 5.10 2.56 -25.16
C ARG A 87 4.94 1.53 -26.27
N ASP A 88 5.25 1.89 -27.50
CA ASP A 88 5.16 0.98 -28.66
C ASP A 88 6.10 -0.22 -28.50
N TRP A 89 7.33 0.00 -27.99
CA TRP A 89 8.27 -1.07 -27.71
C TRP A 89 7.72 -2.08 -26.69
N HIS A 90 7.06 -1.61 -25.61
CA HIS A 90 6.46 -2.48 -24.62
C HIS A 90 5.22 -3.18 -25.18
N SER A 91 4.38 -2.49 -25.96
CA SER A 91 3.23 -3.07 -26.63
C SER A 91 3.63 -4.23 -27.56
N GLU A 92 4.67 -4.05 -28.37
CA GLU A 92 5.23 -5.12 -29.20
C GLU A 92 5.79 -6.27 -28.35
N LYS A 93 6.52 -5.94 -27.26
CA LYS A 93 7.15 -6.92 -26.38
C LYS A 93 6.13 -7.78 -25.63
N PHE A 94 5.03 -7.17 -25.16
CA PHE A 94 3.98 -7.85 -24.40
C PHE A 94 2.94 -8.51 -25.31
N GLY A 95 2.79 -8.03 -26.55
CA GLY A 95 1.77 -8.48 -27.50
C GLY A 95 0.39 -7.84 -27.30
N PHE A 96 0.31 -6.78 -26.49
CA PHE A 96 -0.91 -6.00 -26.23
C PHE A 96 -0.57 -4.56 -25.80
N ASP A 97 -1.48 -3.62 -26.05
CA ASP A 97 -1.37 -2.20 -25.66
C ASP A 97 -2.45 -1.90 -24.61
N ASN A 98 -2.06 -1.89 -23.35
CA ASN A 98 -2.96 -1.69 -22.20
C ASN A 98 -2.45 -0.62 -21.23
N VAL A 99 -1.57 0.27 -21.71
CA VAL A 99 -0.96 1.33 -20.90
C VAL A 99 -1.35 2.70 -21.41
N ARG A 100 -1.63 3.61 -20.47
CA ARG A 100 -1.87 5.02 -20.75
C ARG A 100 -1.16 5.88 -19.72
N PHE A 101 -0.53 6.97 -20.17
CA PHE A 101 0.06 7.95 -19.28
C PHE A 101 -0.70 9.28 -19.35
N LEU A 102 -0.86 9.93 -18.22
CA LEU A 102 -1.51 11.23 -18.09
C LEU A 102 -0.61 12.20 -17.33
N LYS A 103 -0.46 13.40 -17.89
CA LYS A 103 0.16 14.49 -17.15
C LYS A 103 -0.84 15.08 -16.18
N GLY A 104 -0.49 15.09 -14.89
CA GLY A 104 -1.37 15.66 -13.88
C GLY A 104 -0.73 15.72 -12.50
N ASP A 105 -1.37 16.50 -11.65
CA ASP A 105 -1.06 16.61 -10.24
C ASP A 105 -1.91 15.59 -9.46
N ILE A 106 -1.26 14.69 -8.72
CA ILE A 106 -1.96 13.67 -7.94
C ILE A 106 -2.76 14.24 -6.76
N GLU A 107 -2.50 15.46 -6.35
CA GLU A 107 -3.34 16.20 -5.38
C GLU A 107 -4.64 16.72 -6.01
N ARG A 108 -4.76 16.68 -7.35
CA ARG A 108 -5.89 17.21 -8.13
C ARG A 108 -6.40 16.24 -9.18
N LEU A 109 -6.56 14.97 -8.81
CA LEU A 109 -7.03 13.92 -9.72
C LEU A 109 -8.38 14.23 -10.38
N HIS A 110 -9.24 15.01 -9.72
CA HIS A 110 -10.53 15.45 -10.24
C HIS A 110 -10.44 16.40 -11.46
N GLU A 111 -9.27 16.97 -11.74
CA GLU A 111 -9.01 17.79 -12.94
C GLU A 111 -8.62 16.94 -14.15
N LEU A 112 -8.36 15.64 -13.96
CA LEU A 112 -7.94 14.73 -15.02
C LEU A 112 -9.15 14.02 -15.62
N ASP A 113 -8.99 13.55 -16.88
CA ASP A 113 -9.98 12.72 -17.57
C ASP A 113 -9.97 11.29 -17.03
N LEU A 114 -10.41 11.16 -15.76
CA LEU A 114 -10.51 9.92 -15.03
C LEU A 114 -11.91 9.80 -14.44
N ASP A 115 -12.61 8.72 -14.78
CA ASP A 115 -13.94 8.46 -14.22
C ASP A 115 -13.83 8.07 -12.74
N PRO A 116 -14.50 8.77 -11.81
CA PRO A 116 -14.48 8.41 -10.40
C PRO A 116 -14.96 6.97 -10.16
N GLY A 117 -14.21 6.21 -9.38
CA GLY A 117 -14.55 4.83 -9.04
C GLY A 117 -14.35 3.81 -10.17
N SER A 118 -13.71 4.18 -11.28
CA SER A 118 -13.48 3.28 -12.42
C SER A 118 -12.27 2.37 -12.27
N PHE A 119 -11.46 2.55 -11.25
CA PHE A 119 -10.27 1.75 -10.99
C PHE A 119 -10.52 0.69 -9.92
N ASP A 120 -10.10 -0.54 -10.22
CA ASP A 120 -10.14 -1.66 -9.27
C ASP A 120 -9.04 -1.57 -8.23
N VAL A 121 -7.90 -0.99 -8.62
CA VAL A 121 -6.71 -0.84 -7.76
C VAL A 121 -6.02 0.49 -8.03
N ILE A 122 -5.66 1.19 -6.97
CA ILE A 122 -4.81 2.39 -7.04
C ILE A 122 -3.54 2.12 -6.24
N VAL A 123 -2.39 2.34 -6.87
CA VAL A 123 -1.07 2.16 -6.27
C VAL A 123 -0.30 3.49 -6.25
N SER A 124 0.68 3.58 -5.37
CA SER A 124 1.62 4.70 -5.33
C SER A 124 2.94 4.24 -4.71
N ASN A 125 4.06 4.74 -5.20
CA ASN A 125 5.38 4.36 -4.75
C ASN A 125 6.28 5.59 -4.55
N CYS A 126 6.59 5.90 -3.28
CA CYS A 126 7.52 6.98 -2.87
C CYS A 126 7.20 8.39 -3.44
N VAL A 127 5.92 8.73 -3.60
CA VAL A 127 5.53 10.06 -4.11
C VAL A 127 4.66 10.85 -3.14
N ILE A 128 3.93 10.19 -2.24
CA ILE A 128 3.01 10.88 -1.32
C ILE A 128 3.78 11.80 -0.37
N ASN A 129 4.99 11.43 0.02
CA ASN A 129 5.84 12.27 0.85
C ASN A 129 6.24 13.59 0.17
N LEU A 130 6.20 13.66 -1.15
CA LEU A 130 6.47 14.87 -1.93
C LEU A 130 5.23 15.76 -2.10
N CYS A 131 4.05 15.28 -1.73
CA CYS A 131 2.80 16.04 -1.81
C CYS A 131 2.65 17.00 -0.65
N THR A 132 2.04 18.15 -0.92
CA THR A 132 1.70 19.17 0.09
C THR A 132 0.37 18.85 0.77
N ASP A 133 -0.61 18.39 0.02
CA ASP A 133 -1.93 17.93 0.51
C ASP A 133 -2.06 16.41 0.43
N LYS A 134 -1.58 15.74 1.47
CA LYS A 134 -1.63 14.29 1.56
C LYS A 134 -3.05 13.74 1.80
N ASP A 135 -3.95 14.55 2.38
CA ASP A 135 -5.37 14.19 2.55
C ASP A 135 -6.04 14.01 1.20
N ALA A 136 -5.84 14.96 0.26
CA ALA A 136 -6.40 14.88 -1.09
C ALA A 136 -5.94 13.65 -1.88
N VAL A 137 -4.66 13.27 -1.74
CA VAL A 137 -4.11 12.10 -2.45
C VAL A 137 -4.69 10.80 -1.90
N LEU A 138 -4.90 10.69 -0.58
CA LEU A 138 -5.32 9.43 0.06
C LEU A 138 -6.80 9.07 -0.17
N GLU A 139 -7.63 9.96 -0.68
CA GLU A 139 -9.06 9.69 -0.88
C GLU A 139 -9.37 8.50 -1.81
N GLY A 140 -8.39 8.03 -2.61
CA GLY A 140 -8.59 6.97 -3.60
C GLY A 140 -7.65 5.77 -3.55
N ILE A 141 -6.57 5.80 -2.76
CA ILE A 141 -5.48 4.82 -2.82
C ILE A 141 -5.82 3.52 -2.09
N GLN A 142 -5.49 2.36 -2.70
CA GLN A 142 -5.72 1.04 -2.09
C GLN A 142 -4.43 0.32 -1.64
N ARG A 143 -3.29 0.62 -2.25
CA ARG A 143 -1.98 0.08 -1.81
C ARG A 143 -0.89 1.07 -2.17
N PHE A 144 -0.02 1.37 -1.21
CA PHE A 144 1.12 2.24 -1.47
C PHE A 144 2.31 1.92 -0.57
N SER A 145 3.50 2.25 -1.07
CA SER A 145 4.75 2.19 -0.35
C SER A 145 5.35 3.58 -0.26
N ASP A 146 5.78 3.96 0.93
CA ASP A 146 6.46 5.23 1.13
C ASP A 146 7.38 5.18 2.36
N VAL A 147 8.08 6.28 2.62
CA VAL A 147 8.94 6.45 3.80
C VAL A 147 8.12 7.02 4.96
N TYR A 148 8.27 6.38 6.12
CA TYR A 148 7.65 6.83 7.38
C TYR A 148 8.71 7.14 8.42
N ALA A 149 8.39 8.03 9.36
CA ALA A 149 9.23 8.37 10.49
C ALA A 149 8.67 7.82 11.81
N ASP A 150 9.55 7.53 12.79
CA ASP A 150 9.16 7.10 14.14
C ASP A 150 8.52 8.23 14.97
N ARG A 151 8.66 9.47 14.54
CA ARG A 151 8.08 10.70 15.13
C ARG A 151 7.88 11.75 14.05
N ARG A 152 7.19 12.86 14.39
CA ARG A 152 7.00 13.97 13.45
C ARG A 152 8.35 14.59 13.10
N VAL A 153 8.59 14.72 11.80
CA VAL A 153 9.82 15.30 11.26
C VAL A 153 9.90 16.80 11.61
N PRO A 154 10.97 17.28 12.26
CA PRO A 154 11.13 18.68 12.60
C PRO A 154 11.23 19.59 11.36
N ASP A 155 10.82 20.85 11.50
CA ASP A 155 10.80 21.82 10.39
C ASP A 155 12.19 22.03 9.76
N ALA A 156 13.27 21.94 10.53
CA ALA A 156 14.63 22.05 9.99
C ALA A 156 14.96 20.93 8.98
N VAL A 157 14.48 19.71 9.21
CA VAL A 157 14.64 18.56 8.31
C VAL A 157 13.63 18.64 7.16
N ARG A 158 12.39 19.05 7.46
CA ARG A 158 11.31 19.15 6.46
C ARG A 158 11.61 20.20 5.40
N ASN A 159 12.23 21.32 5.76
CA ASN A 159 12.51 22.44 4.87
C ASN A 159 13.85 22.30 4.14
N ASP A 160 14.64 21.27 4.40
CA ASP A 160 15.85 20.98 3.66
C ASP A 160 15.49 20.34 2.31
N SER A 161 15.92 20.97 1.21
CA SER A 161 15.54 20.56 -0.15
C SER A 161 16.12 19.20 -0.55
N VAL A 162 17.27 18.81 -0.01
CA VAL A 162 17.88 17.50 -0.30
C VAL A 162 17.14 16.41 0.45
N LEU A 163 16.91 16.59 1.76
CA LEU A 163 16.16 15.63 2.58
C LEU A 163 14.72 15.49 2.08
N TYR A 164 14.11 16.58 1.59
CA TYR A 164 12.78 16.52 0.98
C TYR A 164 12.78 15.70 -0.31
N GLY A 165 13.74 15.95 -1.21
CA GLY A 165 13.89 15.19 -2.46
C GLY A 165 14.24 13.72 -2.25
N GLU A 166 14.86 13.36 -1.11
CA GLU A 166 15.15 11.98 -0.70
C GLU A 166 13.97 11.32 0.05
N CYS A 167 12.78 11.91 0.04
CA CYS A 167 11.54 11.50 0.73
C CYS A 167 11.62 11.48 2.27
N LEU A 168 12.74 11.94 2.87
CA LEU A 168 12.93 11.98 4.32
C LEU A 168 12.26 13.22 4.94
N GLY A 169 12.42 14.39 4.31
CA GLY A 169 11.81 15.64 4.80
C GLY A 169 10.29 15.61 4.81
N GLY A 170 9.68 14.97 3.82
CA GLY A 170 8.22 14.81 3.72
C GLY A 170 7.65 13.59 4.42
N ALA A 171 8.51 12.74 5.03
CA ALA A 171 8.08 11.50 5.66
C ALA A 171 7.02 11.73 6.73
N LEU A 172 5.90 11.02 6.64
CA LEU A 172 4.85 11.06 7.65
C LEU A 172 5.28 10.31 8.92
N TYR A 173 4.94 10.86 10.07
CA TYR A 173 4.89 10.07 11.29
C TYR A 173 3.82 8.97 11.11
N TRP A 174 4.18 7.72 11.37
CA TRP A 174 3.32 6.56 11.06
C TRP A 174 1.88 6.71 11.61
N ASN A 175 1.72 7.27 12.83
CA ASN A 175 0.40 7.43 13.43
C ASN A 175 -0.40 8.62 12.82
N ASP A 176 0.27 9.66 12.33
CA ASP A 176 -0.39 10.71 11.56
C ASP A 176 -0.92 10.15 10.23
N PHE A 177 -0.17 9.24 9.59
CA PHE A 177 -0.65 8.52 8.42
C PHE A 177 -1.92 7.73 8.72
N LEU A 178 -1.94 6.91 9.79
CA LEU A 178 -3.13 6.13 10.15
C LEU A 178 -4.36 7.04 10.36
N ARG A 179 -4.16 8.19 11.00
CA ARG A 179 -5.22 9.18 11.22
C ARG A 179 -5.75 9.76 9.90
N ILE A 180 -4.86 10.09 8.96
CA ILE A 180 -5.25 10.62 7.64
C ILE A 180 -5.98 9.54 6.83
N ALA A 181 -5.47 8.31 6.82
CA ALA A 181 -6.11 7.18 6.14
C ALA A 181 -7.52 6.90 6.67
N THR A 182 -7.68 6.90 8.00
CA THR A 182 -9.02 6.73 8.62
C THR A 182 -9.97 7.86 8.25
N LYS A 183 -9.49 9.12 8.24
CA LYS A 183 -10.29 10.28 7.79
C LYS A 183 -10.72 10.16 6.32
N ALA A 184 -9.88 9.59 5.47
CA ALA A 184 -10.18 9.32 4.06
C ALA A 184 -11.13 8.11 3.86
N GLY A 185 -11.56 7.47 4.95
CA GLY A 185 -12.52 6.36 4.96
C GLY A 185 -11.90 4.96 4.87
N PHE A 186 -10.60 4.83 5.14
CA PHE A 186 -9.93 3.55 5.31
C PHE A 186 -9.88 3.21 6.80
N ALA A 187 -10.90 2.55 7.30
CA ALA A 187 -11.06 2.32 8.74
C ALA A 187 -9.95 1.47 9.35
N ASP A 188 -9.33 0.58 8.57
CA ASP A 188 -8.34 -0.39 9.04
C ASP A 188 -7.17 -0.55 8.03
N PRO A 189 -6.19 0.40 8.02
CA PRO A 189 -4.98 0.29 7.21
C PRO A 189 -4.12 -0.90 7.62
N ARG A 190 -3.76 -1.77 6.68
CA ARG A 190 -2.98 -2.99 6.94
C ARG A 190 -1.52 -2.84 6.52
N LEU A 191 -0.61 -2.91 7.49
CA LEU A 191 0.83 -2.93 7.23
C LEU A 191 1.23 -4.28 6.63
N VAL A 192 1.65 -4.29 5.37
CA VAL A 192 2.04 -5.51 4.65
C VAL A 192 3.49 -5.87 4.93
N GLU A 193 4.38 -4.89 4.80
CA GLU A 193 5.82 -5.04 5.03
C GLU A 193 6.44 -3.72 5.44
N ASP A 194 7.55 -3.79 6.16
CA ASP A 194 8.38 -2.64 6.50
C ASP A 194 9.84 -3.05 6.64
N ARG A 195 10.71 -2.09 6.43
CA ARG A 195 12.14 -2.22 6.70
C ARG A 195 12.71 -0.88 7.19
N PRO A 196 13.67 -0.89 8.13
CA PRO A 196 14.38 0.32 8.50
C PRO A 196 15.19 0.84 7.32
N LEU A 197 15.29 2.16 7.20
CA LEU A 197 16.14 2.84 6.24
C LEU A 197 17.42 3.31 6.92
N GLU A 198 18.56 2.94 6.36
CA GLU A 198 19.87 3.40 6.80
C GLU A 198 20.28 4.65 6.00
N ILE A 199 20.56 5.75 6.70
CA ILE A 199 21.10 6.96 6.06
C ILE A 199 22.63 6.82 6.07
N THR A 200 23.19 6.42 4.95
CA THR A 200 24.63 6.15 4.82
C THR A 200 25.47 7.40 4.56
N ASP A 201 24.84 8.49 4.12
CA ASP A 201 25.48 9.78 3.95
C ASP A 201 25.67 10.46 5.31
N PRO A 202 26.93 10.77 5.75
CA PRO A 202 27.18 11.35 7.06
C PRO A 202 26.60 12.74 7.27
N GLU A 203 26.47 13.56 6.22
CA GLU A 203 25.90 14.92 6.32
C GLU A 203 24.38 14.83 6.54
N LEU A 204 23.71 13.98 5.77
CA LEU A 204 22.28 13.75 5.94
C LEU A 204 21.97 13.06 7.28
N ALA A 205 22.80 12.11 7.71
CA ALA A 205 22.67 11.47 9.02
C ALA A 205 22.83 12.48 10.17
N ALA A 206 23.77 13.43 10.06
CA ALA A 206 23.95 14.49 11.05
C ALA A 206 22.73 15.44 11.11
N GLN A 207 22.11 15.74 9.97
CA GLN A 207 20.92 16.59 9.90
C GLN A 207 19.66 15.92 10.46
N THR A 208 19.51 14.61 10.25
CA THR A 208 18.35 13.84 10.73
C THR A 208 18.48 13.44 12.21
N GLY A 209 19.70 13.39 12.75
CA GLY A 209 19.97 13.06 14.16
C GLY A 209 19.41 11.69 14.55
N ASP A 210 18.60 11.65 15.62
CA ASP A 210 18.01 10.41 16.16
C ASP A 210 16.70 9.99 15.47
N LEU A 211 16.30 10.66 14.38
CA LEU A 211 15.12 10.25 13.63
C LEU A 211 15.34 8.88 12.97
N ARG A 212 14.37 7.99 13.11
CA ARG A 212 14.39 6.71 12.42
C ARG A 212 13.35 6.72 11.32
N PHE A 213 13.78 6.26 10.16
CA PHE A 213 12.93 6.15 8.97
C PHE A 213 12.73 4.70 8.59
N PHE A 214 11.57 4.42 8.00
CA PHE A 214 11.17 3.10 7.56
C PHE A 214 10.55 3.19 6.17
N SER A 215 10.95 2.32 5.25
CA SER A 215 10.16 2.04 4.07
C SER A 215 9.05 1.09 4.47
N ALA A 216 7.81 1.43 4.21
CA ALA A 216 6.68 0.57 4.57
C ALA A 216 5.60 0.57 3.49
N THR A 217 5.01 -0.61 3.28
CA THR A 217 3.90 -0.82 2.35
C THR A 217 2.62 -1.08 3.13
N TYR A 218 1.60 -0.27 2.86
CA TYR A 218 0.26 -0.45 3.40
C TYR A 218 -0.72 -0.93 2.33
N ARG A 219 -1.68 -1.75 2.75
CA ARG A 219 -2.86 -2.14 1.98
C ARG A 219 -4.08 -1.50 2.62
N LEU A 220 -4.86 -0.80 1.80
CA LEU A 220 -6.07 -0.08 2.23
C LEU A 220 -7.29 -0.70 1.54
N PHE A 221 -8.38 -0.80 2.29
CA PHE A 221 -9.67 -1.29 1.78
C PHE A 221 -10.74 -0.21 1.97
N LYS A 222 -11.39 0.17 0.88
CA LYS A 222 -12.54 1.08 0.90
C LYS A 222 -13.81 0.26 1.03
N ILE A 223 -14.09 -0.23 2.23
CA ILE A 223 -15.26 -1.05 2.58
C ILE A 223 -15.95 -0.35 3.75
N ASP A 224 -17.16 0.16 3.52
CA ASP A 224 -17.88 1.00 4.47
C ASP A 224 -18.28 0.26 5.77
N THR A 225 -18.29 -1.06 5.73
CA THR A 225 -18.66 -1.92 6.88
C THR A 225 -17.49 -2.32 7.75
N LEU A 226 -16.27 -1.82 7.49
CA LEU A 226 -15.14 -2.05 8.38
C LEU A 226 -15.30 -1.24 9.67
N GLU A 227 -14.92 -1.86 10.77
CA GLU A 227 -15.00 -1.28 12.10
C GLU A 227 -13.65 -0.72 12.57
N SER A 228 -13.67 0.22 13.52
CA SER A 228 -12.45 0.84 14.04
C SER A 228 -11.64 -0.07 14.95
N ALA A 229 -12.21 -1.18 15.40
CA ALA A 229 -11.56 -2.20 16.19
C ALA A 229 -11.70 -3.58 15.54
N CYS A 230 -10.84 -4.51 15.93
CA CYS A 230 -10.94 -5.89 15.48
C CYS A 230 -12.00 -6.61 16.31
N GLU A 231 -13.23 -6.64 15.82
CA GLU A 231 -14.36 -7.30 16.47
C GLU A 231 -14.39 -8.81 16.15
N ASP A 232 -14.73 -9.64 17.14
CA ASP A 232 -14.82 -11.08 17.02
C ASP A 232 -16.27 -11.52 16.79
N PHE A 233 -16.51 -12.28 15.72
CA PHE A 233 -17.79 -12.92 15.41
C PHE A 233 -17.63 -14.45 15.28
N GLY A 234 -16.52 -15.02 15.74
CA GLY A 234 -16.23 -16.45 15.62
C GLY A 234 -15.96 -16.92 14.19
N GLN A 235 -15.49 -16.01 13.35
CA GLN A 235 -15.27 -16.24 11.92
C GLN A 235 -13.92 -16.91 11.65
N SER A 236 -13.87 -17.67 10.55
CA SER A 236 -12.61 -18.21 10.02
C SER A 236 -12.64 -18.30 8.50
N VAL A 237 -11.45 -18.38 7.92
CA VAL A 237 -11.27 -18.54 6.48
C VAL A 237 -10.32 -19.70 6.19
N VAL A 238 -10.46 -20.30 4.99
CA VAL A 238 -9.50 -21.26 4.46
C VAL A 238 -9.04 -20.75 3.10
N TYR A 239 -7.74 -20.51 2.96
CA TYR A 239 -7.15 -20.17 1.68
C TYR A 239 -7.08 -21.42 0.78
N ARG A 240 -7.51 -21.28 -0.50
CA ARG A 240 -7.60 -22.40 -1.46
C ARG A 240 -6.28 -22.71 -2.20
N GLY A 241 -5.21 -21.90 -1.99
CA GLY A 241 -3.95 -22.05 -2.73
C GLY A 241 -4.05 -21.72 -4.23
N THR A 242 -5.02 -20.92 -4.64
CA THR A 242 -5.34 -20.68 -6.06
C THR A 242 -4.77 -19.38 -6.62
N VAL A 243 -3.97 -18.64 -5.86
CA VAL A 243 -3.21 -17.48 -6.36
C VAL A 243 -1.89 -17.97 -6.95
N THR A 244 -1.67 -17.72 -8.23
CA THR A 244 -0.57 -18.32 -9.03
C THR A 244 0.81 -18.15 -8.39
N ASN A 245 1.11 -16.97 -7.85
CA ASN A 245 2.42 -16.67 -7.27
C ASN A 245 2.49 -16.91 -5.75
N SER A 246 1.42 -17.44 -5.16
CA SER A 246 1.30 -17.67 -3.71
C SER A 246 0.51 -18.95 -3.41
N PRO A 247 0.88 -20.12 -3.99
CA PRO A 247 0.07 -21.33 -3.86
C PRO A 247 0.08 -21.94 -2.46
N GLU A 248 1.11 -21.68 -1.65
CA GLU A 248 1.26 -22.28 -0.33
C GLU A 248 0.59 -21.45 0.77
N ALA A 249 0.59 -20.12 0.62
CA ALA A 249 0.02 -19.22 1.61
C ALA A 249 -0.33 -17.86 0.97
N PHE A 250 -1.35 -17.19 1.51
CA PHE A 250 -1.73 -15.84 1.15
C PHE A 250 -1.36 -14.86 2.27
N ILE A 251 -0.56 -13.87 1.94
CA ILE A 251 -0.15 -12.81 2.87
C ILE A 251 -1.06 -11.61 2.69
N LEU A 252 -1.99 -11.40 3.63
CA LEU A 252 -2.84 -10.21 3.64
C LEU A 252 -2.07 -9.00 4.19
N ASP A 253 -1.36 -9.20 5.30
CA ASP A 253 -0.52 -8.23 6.00
C ASP A 253 0.52 -8.96 6.88
N LYS A 254 1.34 -8.24 7.64
CA LYS A 254 2.40 -8.81 8.51
C LYS A 254 1.92 -9.85 9.53
N HIS A 255 0.65 -9.81 9.90
CA HIS A 255 0.08 -10.69 10.95
C HIS A 255 -0.81 -11.79 10.37
N HIS A 256 -1.20 -11.67 9.10
CA HIS A 256 -2.11 -12.60 8.45
C HIS A 256 -1.42 -13.33 7.29
N ASN A 257 -0.65 -14.37 7.64
CA ASN A 257 -0.08 -15.34 6.70
C ASN A 257 -0.96 -16.60 6.72
N ILE A 258 -1.86 -16.72 5.75
CA ILE A 258 -2.92 -17.72 5.70
C ILE A 258 -2.47 -18.90 4.84
N GLU A 259 -2.06 -20.01 5.47
CA GLU A 259 -1.61 -21.21 4.78
C GLU A 259 -2.76 -21.90 4.03
N ALA A 260 -2.47 -22.41 2.83
CA ALA A 260 -3.45 -23.08 2.02
C ALA A 260 -4.01 -24.35 2.70
N GLY A 261 -5.33 -24.53 2.63
CA GLY A 261 -6.03 -25.68 3.18
C GLY A 261 -6.17 -25.70 4.72
N LYS A 262 -5.66 -24.69 5.41
CA LYS A 262 -5.79 -24.60 6.88
C LYS A 262 -6.84 -23.57 7.27
N SER A 263 -7.66 -23.89 8.29
CA SER A 263 -8.57 -22.92 8.87
C SER A 263 -7.77 -21.88 9.67
N PHE A 264 -8.06 -20.60 9.39
CA PHE A 264 -7.42 -19.46 10.01
C PHE A 264 -8.51 -18.58 10.65
N PRO A 265 -8.53 -18.42 11.99
CA PRO A 265 -9.45 -17.53 12.69
C PRO A 265 -9.17 -16.07 12.29
N VAL A 266 -10.22 -15.30 12.07
CA VAL A 266 -10.11 -13.90 11.63
C VAL A 266 -11.12 -13.03 12.35
N CYS A 267 -10.75 -11.75 12.57
CA CYS A 267 -11.70 -10.74 13.02
C CYS A 267 -12.68 -10.34 11.89
N GLY A 268 -13.76 -9.66 12.25
CA GLY A 268 -14.78 -9.20 11.30
C GLY A 268 -14.20 -8.38 10.14
N ASN A 269 -13.25 -7.49 10.42
CA ASN A 269 -12.60 -6.69 9.37
C ASN A 269 -11.81 -7.57 8.38
N THR A 270 -10.99 -8.49 8.87
CA THR A 270 -10.23 -9.40 8.00
C THR A 270 -11.17 -10.28 7.17
N TRP A 271 -12.25 -10.80 7.77
CA TRP A 271 -13.26 -11.55 7.05
C TRP A 271 -13.87 -10.74 5.90
N ARG A 272 -14.28 -9.48 6.15
CA ARG A 272 -14.84 -8.59 5.14
C ARG A 272 -13.83 -8.22 4.05
N MET A 273 -12.59 -7.90 4.41
CA MET A 273 -11.52 -7.60 3.46
C MET A 273 -11.29 -8.73 2.45
N LEU A 274 -11.40 -9.98 2.91
CA LEU A 274 -11.27 -11.14 2.03
C LEU A 274 -12.58 -11.46 1.28
N HIS A 275 -13.73 -11.36 1.94
CA HIS A 275 -15.03 -11.72 1.39
C HIS A 275 -15.58 -10.68 0.41
N ASP A 276 -15.49 -9.39 0.76
CA ASP A 276 -16.11 -8.29 0.01
C ASP A 276 -15.14 -7.66 -1.01
N SER A 277 -14.14 -8.42 -1.46
CA SER A 277 -13.14 -7.96 -2.41
C SER A 277 -12.83 -9.00 -3.51
N ARG A 278 -11.91 -8.67 -4.41
CA ARG A 278 -11.43 -9.58 -5.46
C ARG A 278 -10.81 -10.88 -4.94
N PHE A 279 -10.50 -10.94 -3.63
CA PHE A 279 -9.94 -12.13 -3.00
C PHE A 279 -10.96 -13.24 -2.74
N ALA A 280 -12.25 -12.94 -2.70
CA ALA A 280 -13.33 -13.84 -2.26
C ALA A 280 -13.29 -15.23 -2.90
N LYS A 281 -13.07 -15.31 -4.21
CA LYS A 281 -13.05 -16.60 -4.96
C LYS A 281 -11.90 -17.55 -4.54
N HIS A 282 -10.88 -17.02 -3.85
CA HIS A 282 -9.70 -17.76 -3.42
C HIS A 282 -9.80 -18.30 -1.99
N PHE A 283 -10.91 -18.02 -1.30
CA PHE A 283 -11.13 -18.43 0.08
C PHE A 283 -12.44 -19.19 0.27
N GLU A 284 -12.49 -19.99 1.32
CA GLU A 284 -13.72 -20.52 1.92
C GLU A 284 -13.96 -19.75 3.21
N PHE A 285 -15.22 -19.43 3.48
CA PHE A 285 -15.63 -18.60 4.60
C PHE A 285 -16.50 -19.39 5.54
N SER A 286 -16.24 -19.26 6.86
CA SER A 286 -17.04 -19.83 7.92
C SER A 286 -17.44 -18.76 8.93
N GLY A 287 -18.67 -18.86 9.43
CA GLY A 287 -19.26 -17.85 10.31
C GLY A 287 -19.87 -16.69 9.54
N ASP A 288 -20.57 -15.85 10.28
CA ASP A 288 -21.21 -14.63 9.80
C ASP A 288 -21.12 -13.52 10.88
N CYS A 289 -21.74 -12.37 10.68
CA CYS A 289 -21.73 -11.28 11.65
C CYS A 289 -22.94 -11.31 12.59
N SER A 290 -23.63 -12.44 12.76
CA SER A 290 -24.86 -12.53 13.55
C SER A 290 -24.63 -12.57 15.07
N HIS A 291 -23.45 -13.00 15.51
CA HIS A 291 -23.14 -13.16 16.92
C HIS A 291 -21.79 -12.51 17.27
N HIS A 292 -21.86 -11.38 17.99
CA HIS A 292 -20.68 -10.63 18.42
C HIS A 292 -20.12 -11.19 19.73
N LEU A 293 -18.83 -11.49 19.77
CA LEU A 293 -18.10 -12.10 20.90
C LEU A 293 -17.21 -11.12 21.66
N GLY A 294 -17.14 -9.88 21.22
CA GLY A 294 -16.27 -8.84 21.77
C GLY A 294 -15.06 -8.58 20.89
N LEU A 295 -13.97 -8.11 21.49
CA LEU A 295 -12.73 -7.86 20.73
C LEU A 295 -12.04 -9.17 20.37
N PHE A 296 -11.52 -9.24 19.15
CA PHE A 296 -10.73 -10.38 18.69
C PHE A 296 -9.39 -10.44 19.45
N GLU A 297 -9.06 -11.57 20.03
CA GLU A 297 -7.86 -11.75 20.83
C GLU A 297 -6.59 -11.54 20.00
N GLY A 298 -5.63 -10.79 20.54
CA GLY A 298 -4.32 -10.57 19.92
C GLY A 298 -4.26 -9.45 18.87
N CYS A 299 -5.37 -8.75 18.55
CA CYS A 299 -5.38 -7.64 17.59
C CYS A 299 -4.92 -6.28 18.16
N GLY A 300 -4.35 -6.26 19.38
CA GLY A 300 -3.79 -5.02 19.96
C GLY A 300 -4.84 -4.05 20.52
N SER A 301 -6.12 -4.32 20.40
CA SER A 301 -7.20 -3.58 21.05
C SER A 301 -7.50 -4.17 22.43
N SER A 302 -7.86 -3.33 23.40
CA SER A 302 -8.27 -3.74 24.74
C SER A 302 -9.52 -2.98 25.15
N ILE A 303 -10.36 -3.62 25.98
CA ILE A 303 -11.50 -2.92 26.58
C ILE A 303 -10.99 -1.77 27.48
N PRO A 304 -11.66 -0.60 27.47
CA PRO A 304 -11.19 0.59 28.21
C PRO A 304 -11.49 0.52 29.71
N PHE A 305 -12.06 -0.58 30.19
CA PHE A 305 -12.49 -0.74 31.57
C PHE A 305 -11.46 -1.56 32.37
N ASP A 306 -11.30 -1.26 33.67
CA ASP A 306 -10.48 -2.03 34.59
C ASP A 306 -11.18 -3.37 34.93
N ALA A 307 -11.18 -4.31 33.99
CA ALA A 307 -11.87 -5.60 34.12
C ALA A 307 -11.33 -6.48 35.24
N GLU A 308 -10.11 -6.19 35.75
CA GLU A 308 -9.45 -6.93 36.82
C GLU A 308 -9.58 -6.28 38.19
N ALA A 309 -10.24 -5.12 38.32
CA ALA A 309 -10.48 -4.55 39.64
C ALA A 309 -11.45 -5.48 40.40
N PRO A 310 -11.03 -6.19 41.46
CA PRO A 310 -11.98 -6.98 42.24
C PRO A 310 -13.05 -6.02 42.78
N CYS A 311 -14.31 -6.34 42.53
CA CYS A 311 -15.42 -5.68 43.20
C CYS A 311 -15.16 -5.73 44.69
N LYS A 312 -14.54 -4.69 45.28
CA LYS A 312 -14.54 -4.52 46.72
C LYS A 312 -15.98 -4.28 47.10
N ALA A 313 -16.61 -5.33 47.57
CA ALA A 313 -17.92 -5.25 48.22
C ALA A 313 -17.78 -4.42 49.49
N SER A 314 -17.69 -3.10 49.34
CA SER A 314 -17.94 -2.10 50.39
C SER A 314 -17.48 -0.71 49.87
N SER A 315 -18.34 0.01 49.24
CA SER A 315 -18.60 1.44 49.46
C SER A 315 -19.45 1.97 48.30
N ASN A 316 -20.64 2.34 48.62
CA ASN A 316 -21.50 3.31 47.93
C ASN A 316 -20.95 3.89 46.64
N CYS A 317 -21.24 3.25 45.52
CA CYS A 317 -21.30 3.90 44.22
C CYS A 317 -22.78 4.17 43.92
N CYS A 318 -23.20 5.37 44.14
CA CYS A 318 -24.30 6.05 43.47
C CYS A 318 -23.74 7.34 42.89
#